data_fc91e36c9427284fbadcda0e513ac94c
#
_entry.id   fc91e36c9427284fbadcda0e513ac94c
#
_cell.length_a   1.000
_cell.length_b   1.000
_cell.length_c   1.000
_cell.angle_alpha   90.00
_cell.angle_beta   90.00
_cell.angle_gamma   90.00
#
_symmetry.space_group_name_H-M   'P 1'
#
loop_
_entity.id
_entity.type
_entity.pdbx_description
1 polymer ?
#
loop_
_entity_poly.entity_id
_entity_poly.type
_entity_poly.pdbx_seq_one_letter_code
_entity_poly.pdbx_strand_id
1 'polypeptide(L)'
;MRIVVIGQEAFGGKVVEALVEQGETVVGVFAPPDREGRPPDPIKAAAEQQDIPVLQFRRMRNQEAVDAFKALNADLCVMAFVTDIIPDAILEAPSKGTIQYHPSLLPKHRGPSSINWPIIQGETETGLTIFWPDKGLDTGPVLLQRTVEVGPDETLGSVYFDKLFPMGVEALAEAVRMVADGTAPKLVQDESQATYEGWCRSGDVTIDWRDPVEKIYNQVRGCDPSPGAATTFGGETILLFRASKLPVVASKVPGEVTEVSDDGFTVASADGGLLVGRVQPPGSGKVMAGEWIKSVGLTPGARFGA
;
A
#
# COMPACT_ATOMS: atom_id res chain seq x y z
N MET A 1 -26.03 13.12 1.03
CA MET A 1 -26.45 11.92 0.24
C MET A 1 -26.48 10.68 1.15
N ARG A 2 -27.15 9.60 0.71
CA ARG A 2 -27.07 8.29 1.33
C ARG A 2 -25.84 7.55 0.79
N ILE A 3 -24.86 7.29 1.63
CA ILE A 3 -23.57 6.72 1.21
C ILE A 3 -23.38 5.34 1.84
N VAL A 4 -22.96 4.38 1.05
CA VAL A 4 -22.38 3.12 1.54
C VAL A 4 -20.86 3.21 1.40
N VAL A 5 -20.14 2.81 2.43
CA VAL A 5 -18.68 2.68 2.38
C VAL A 5 -18.30 1.19 2.34
N ILE A 6 -17.48 0.79 1.38
CA ILE A 6 -16.83 -0.52 1.34
C ILE A 6 -15.35 -0.27 1.60
N GLY A 7 -14.77 -0.87 2.64
CA GLY A 7 -13.38 -0.60 2.95
C GLY A 7 -12.83 -1.43 4.09
N GLN A 8 -11.61 -1.12 4.49
CA GLN A 8 -10.92 -1.79 5.59
C GLN A 8 -9.83 -0.92 6.19
N GLU A 9 -9.29 -1.38 7.33
CA GLU A 9 -8.16 -0.81 8.06
C GLU A 9 -8.42 0.65 8.50
N ALA A 10 -7.37 1.29 9.02
CA ALA A 10 -7.47 2.66 9.54
C ALA A 10 -7.88 3.68 8.46
N PHE A 11 -7.47 3.46 7.19
CA PHE A 11 -7.85 4.34 6.09
C PHE A 11 -9.36 4.37 5.88
N GLY A 12 -9.99 3.18 5.80
CA GLY A 12 -11.45 3.07 5.68
C GLY A 12 -12.18 3.72 6.86
N GLY A 13 -11.66 3.52 8.10
CA GLY A 13 -12.21 4.14 9.29
C GLY A 13 -12.17 5.66 9.23
N LYS A 14 -11.05 6.25 8.83
CA LYS A 14 -10.90 7.71 8.68
C LYS A 14 -11.78 8.29 7.57
N VAL A 15 -12.00 7.54 6.49
CA VAL A 15 -12.96 7.95 5.45
C VAL A 15 -14.39 8.00 6.00
N VAL A 16 -14.81 6.99 6.78
CA VAL A 16 -16.15 7.00 7.43
C VAL A 16 -16.29 8.22 8.34
N GLU A 17 -15.32 8.48 9.22
CA GLU A 17 -15.32 9.65 10.11
C GLU A 17 -15.44 10.96 9.31
N ALA A 18 -14.61 11.15 8.28
CA ALA A 18 -14.60 12.36 7.46
C ALA A 18 -15.92 12.59 6.72
N LEU A 19 -16.58 11.53 6.23
CA LEU A 19 -17.88 11.66 5.57
C LEU A 19 -18.99 12.04 6.55
N VAL A 20 -18.98 11.50 7.76
CA VAL A 20 -19.92 11.87 8.82
C VAL A 20 -19.69 13.32 9.27
N GLU A 21 -18.45 13.73 9.50
CA GLU A 21 -18.08 15.11 9.85
C GLU A 21 -18.49 16.12 8.75
N GLN A 22 -18.47 15.68 7.49
CA GLN A 22 -18.92 16.48 6.33
C GLN A 22 -20.45 16.63 6.28
N GLY A 23 -21.20 15.88 7.11
CA GLY A 23 -22.67 15.91 7.14
C GLY A 23 -23.34 14.93 6.16
N GLU A 24 -22.59 13.97 5.62
CA GLU A 24 -23.16 12.92 4.78
C GLU A 24 -23.88 11.85 5.63
N THR A 25 -24.86 11.20 5.04
CA THR A 25 -25.57 10.11 5.70
C THR A 25 -24.96 8.78 5.30
N VAL A 26 -24.01 8.25 6.09
CA VAL A 26 -23.47 6.92 5.88
C VAL A 26 -24.49 5.89 6.36
N VAL A 27 -25.12 5.17 5.44
CA VAL A 27 -26.23 4.24 5.72
C VAL A 27 -25.79 2.81 5.99
N GLY A 28 -24.53 2.50 5.74
CA GLY A 28 -23.93 1.20 6.03
C GLY A 28 -22.46 1.15 5.63
N VAL A 29 -21.73 0.30 6.33
CA VAL A 29 -20.30 0.02 6.08
C VAL A 29 -20.13 -1.47 5.82
N PHE A 30 -19.47 -1.81 4.73
CA PHE A 30 -19.02 -3.18 4.44
C PHE A 30 -17.57 -3.33 4.83
N ALA A 31 -17.33 -4.16 5.85
CA ALA A 31 -16.02 -4.44 6.41
C ALA A 31 -15.63 -5.91 6.22
N PRO A 32 -14.33 -6.24 6.26
CA PRO A 32 -13.88 -7.63 6.30
C PRO A 32 -14.48 -8.38 7.51
N PRO A 33 -14.71 -9.69 7.39
CA PRO A 33 -15.14 -10.50 8.52
C PRO A 33 -14.13 -10.48 9.68
N ASP A 34 -14.63 -10.45 10.91
CA ASP A 34 -13.80 -10.57 12.10
C ASP A 34 -12.96 -11.86 12.04
N ARG A 35 -11.75 -11.79 12.59
CA ARG A 35 -10.83 -12.92 12.69
C ARG A 35 -10.65 -13.28 14.16
N GLU A 36 -10.81 -14.57 14.44
CA GLU A 36 -10.61 -15.08 15.80
C GLU A 36 -9.23 -14.68 16.36
N GLY A 37 -9.21 -14.19 17.60
CA GLY A 37 -8.00 -13.76 18.28
C GLY A 37 -7.39 -12.43 17.79
N ARG A 38 -8.10 -11.69 16.92
CA ARG A 38 -7.69 -10.35 16.49
C ARG A 38 -8.72 -9.30 16.87
N PRO A 39 -8.29 -8.05 17.12
CA PRO A 39 -9.23 -6.95 17.29
C PRO A 39 -10.09 -6.77 16.02
N PRO A 40 -11.29 -6.19 16.14
CA PRO A 40 -12.10 -5.79 15.00
C PRO A 40 -11.34 -4.90 14.04
N ASP A 41 -11.69 -4.94 12.75
CA ASP A 41 -11.11 -4.03 11.77
C ASP A 41 -11.40 -2.57 12.16
N PRO A 42 -10.42 -1.64 12.02
CA PRO A 42 -10.61 -0.23 12.37
C PRO A 42 -11.81 0.45 11.71
N ILE A 43 -12.18 0.07 10.49
CA ILE A 43 -13.38 0.63 9.83
C ILE A 43 -14.66 0.21 10.55
N LYS A 44 -14.71 -1.04 11.05
CA LYS A 44 -15.85 -1.52 11.85
C LYS A 44 -15.97 -0.72 13.15
N ALA A 45 -14.87 -0.54 13.86
CA ALA A 45 -14.86 0.24 15.09
C ALA A 45 -15.29 1.70 14.86
N ALA A 46 -14.84 2.33 13.78
CA ALA A 46 -15.25 3.69 13.41
C ALA A 46 -16.76 3.77 13.09
N ALA A 47 -17.31 2.79 12.36
CA ALA A 47 -18.73 2.74 12.05
C ALA A 47 -19.60 2.53 13.30
N GLU A 48 -19.22 1.59 14.17
CA GLU A 48 -19.93 1.30 15.43
C GLU A 48 -19.95 2.52 16.37
N GLN A 49 -18.88 3.32 16.42
CA GLN A 49 -18.81 4.57 17.20
C GLN A 49 -19.79 5.66 16.69
N GLN A 50 -20.24 5.55 15.46
CA GLN A 50 -21.17 6.47 14.81
C GLN A 50 -22.58 5.87 14.67
N ASP A 51 -22.85 4.74 15.33
CA ASP A 51 -24.12 4.00 15.23
C ASP A 51 -24.49 3.60 13.79
N ILE A 52 -23.47 3.42 12.92
CA ILE A 52 -23.65 3.03 11.52
C ILE A 52 -23.67 1.50 11.41
N PRO A 53 -24.68 0.91 10.71
CA PRO A 53 -24.74 -0.53 10.50
C PRO A 53 -23.50 -1.08 9.80
N VAL A 54 -22.90 -2.14 10.36
CA VAL A 54 -21.75 -2.84 9.78
C VAL A 54 -22.20 -4.19 9.20
N LEU A 55 -21.84 -4.43 7.95
CA LEU A 55 -22.14 -5.65 7.23
C LEU A 55 -20.80 -6.34 6.88
N GLN A 56 -20.72 -7.63 7.16
CA GLN A 56 -19.49 -8.41 6.97
C GLN A 56 -19.78 -9.65 6.14
N PHE A 57 -19.18 -9.72 4.95
CA PHE A 57 -19.32 -10.87 4.05
C PHE A 57 -17.92 -11.37 3.65
N ARG A 58 -17.78 -12.69 3.54
CA ARG A 58 -16.51 -13.30 3.13
C ARG A 58 -16.14 -12.93 1.69
N ARG A 59 -17.14 -12.70 0.85
CA ARG A 59 -16.99 -12.30 -0.56
C ARG A 59 -18.15 -11.40 -0.97
N MET A 60 -17.82 -10.25 -1.53
CA MET A 60 -18.82 -9.28 -1.98
C MET A 60 -19.63 -9.75 -3.20
N ARG A 61 -19.14 -10.73 -3.95
CA ARG A 61 -19.85 -11.34 -5.08
C ARG A 61 -20.95 -12.33 -4.68
N ASN A 62 -21.09 -12.69 -3.41
CA ASN A 62 -22.14 -13.56 -2.95
C ASN A 62 -23.50 -12.83 -3.04
N GLN A 63 -24.56 -13.56 -3.42
CA GLN A 63 -25.89 -12.96 -3.59
C GLN A 63 -26.39 -12.26 -2.34
N GLU A 64 -26.13 -12.83 -1.16
CA GLU A 64 -26.48 -12.22 0.14
C GLU A 64 -25.85 -10.84 0.34
N ALA A 65 -24.59 -10.65 -0.08
CA ALA A 65 -23.91 -9.37 0.01
C ALA A 65 -24.50 -8.35 -0.97
N VAL A 66 -24.84 -8.79 -2.18
CA VAL A 66 -25.48 -7.97 -3.21
C VAL A 66 -26.88 -7.51 -2.73
N ASP A 67 -27.67 -8.43 -2.17
CA ASP A 67 -29.03 -8.13 -1.68
C ASP A 67 -28.97 -7.18 -0.48
N ALA A 68 -28.05 -7.42 0.45
CA ALA A 68 -27.84 -6.55 1.60
C ALA A 68 -27.39 -5.13 1.17
N PHE A 69 -26.50 -5.04 0.17
CA PHE A 69 -26.07 -3.76 -0.38
C PHE A 69 -27.26 -2.99 -1.02
N LYS A 70 -28.03 -3.65 -1.86
CA LYS A 70 -29.18 -3.04 -2.54
C LYS A 70 -30.29 -2.58 -1.57
N ALA A 71 -30.48 -3.31 -0.47
CA ALA A 71 -31.44 -2.96 0.56
C ALA A 71 -31.15 -1.62 1.25
N LEU A 72 -29.90 -1.15 1.24
CA LEU A 72 -29.50 0.13 1.82
C LEU A 72 -29.94 1.33 0.98
N ASN A 73 -30.33 1.15 -0.29
CA ASN A 73 -30.75 2.20 -1.21
C ASN A 73 -29.80 3.41 -1.20
N ALA A 74 -28.51 3.15 -1.43
CA ALA A 74 -27.48 4.18 -1.45
C ALA A 74 -27.58 5.06 -2.70
N ASP A 75 -27.27 6.35 -2.55
CA ASP A 75 -27.05 7.25 -3.69
C ASP A 75 -25.65 7.06 -4.28
N LEU A 76 -24.65 6.84 -3.43
CA LEU A 76 -23.25 6.70 -3.79
C LEU A 76 -22.60 5.56 -3.00
N CYS A 77 -21.71 4.80 -3.65
CA CYS A 77 -20.78 3.90 -2.98
C CYS A 77 -19.38 4.50 -2.98
N VAL A 78 -18.72 4.47 -1.83
CA VAL A 78 -17.31 4.90 -1.66
C VAL A 78 -16.47 3.68 -1.31
N MET A 79 -15.50 3.36 -2.16
CA MET A 79 -14.56 2.26 -1.95
C MET A 79 -13.25 2.79 -1.40
N ALA A 80 -12.97 2.50 -0.12
CA ALA A 80 -11.85 2.99 0.65
C ALA A 80 -10.92 1.84 1.08
N PHE A 81 -9.93 1.53 0.27
CA PHE A 81 -9.02 0.40 0.44
C PHE A 81 -9.76 -0.95 0.37
N VAL A 82 -10.05 -1.39 -0.83
CA VAL A 82 -10.76 -2.65 -1.10
C VAL A 82 -9.81 -3.65 -1.75
N THR A 83 -9.80 -4.88 -1.24
CA THR A 83 -8.95 -5.98 -1.75
C THR A 83 -9.76 -7.15 -2.33
N ASP A 84 -11.10 -7.07 -2.30
CA ASP A 84 -12.00 -8.04 -2.95
C ASP A 84 -12.49 -7.48 -4.29
N ILE A 85 -12.89 -8.37 -5.19
CA ILE A 85 -13.51 -7.99 -6.47
C ILE A 85 -14.98 -7.67 -6.20
N ILE A 86 -15.37 -6.43 -6.47
CA ILE A 86 -16.74 -5.96 -6.31
C ILE A 86 -17.51 -6.21 -7.61
N PRO A 87 -18.64 -6.94 -7.57
CA PRO A 87 -19.40 -7.25 -8.78
C PRO A 87 -20.17 -6.03 -9.32
N ASP A 88 -20.40 -6.00 -10.64
CA ASP A 88 -21.16 -4.95 -11.34
C ASP A 88 -22.51 -4.68 -10.66
N ALA A 89 -23.18 -5.73 -10.15
CA ALA A 89 -24.43 -5.62 -9.43
C ALA A 89 -24.40 -4.74 -8.17
N ILE A 90 -23.21 -4.50 -7.62
CA ILE A 90 -22.94 -3.56 -6.52
C ILE A 90 -22.44 -2.23 -7.09
N LEU A 91 -21.49 -2.24 -8.02
CA LEU A 91 -20.90 -1.03 -8.60
C LEU A 91 -21.94 -0.12 -9.27
N GLU A 92 -22.93 -0.72 -9.93
CA GLU A 92 -23.98 -0.04 -10.69
C GLU A 92 -25.26 0.22 -9.87
N ALA A 93 -25.37 -0.31 -8.64
CA ALA A 93 -26.58 -0.19 -7.84
C ALA A 93 -26.86 1.24 -7.32
N PRO A 94 -25.86 2.03 -6.89
CA PRO A 94 -26.11 3.38 -6.41
C PRO A 94 -26.51 4.32 -7.56
N SER A 95 -27.49 5.19 -7.29
CA SER A 95 -28.06 6.10 -8.32
C SER A 95 -27.04 7.10 -8.90
N LYS A 96 -25.98 7.42 -8.13
CA LYS A 96 -24.86 8.29 -8.54
C LYS A 96 -23.57 7.49 -8.82
N GLY A 97 -23.63 6.15 -8.77
CA GLY A 97 -22.52 5.25 -9.07
C GLY A 97 -21.62 4.94 -7.89
N THR A 98 -20.43 4.46 -8.20
CA THR A 98 -19.40 4.08 -7.23
C THR A 98 -18.11 4.82 -7.54
N ILE A 99 -17.41 5.29 -6.51
CA ILE A 99 -16.07 5.88 -6.61
C ILE A 99 -15.09 5.08 -5.77
N GLN A 100 -13.83 5.00 -6.23
CA GLN A 100 -12.78 4.23 -5.56
C GLN A 100 -11.49 5.04 -5.43
N TYR A 101 -10.82 4.86 -4.30
CA TYR A 101 -9.46 5.32 -4.05
C TYR A 101 -8.44 4.32 -4.58
N HIS A 102 -7.46 4.80 -5.34
CA HIS A 102 -6.29 4.04 -5.76
C HIS A 102 -5.01 4.86 -5.52
N PRO A 103 -4.02 4.35 -4.77
CA PRO A 103 -2.83 5.12 -4.40
C PRO A 103 -1.75 5.08 -5.50
N SER A 104 -2.09 5.52 -6.69
CA SER A 104 -1.17 5.84 -7.78
C SER A 104 -1.76 6.90 -8.72
N LEU A 105 -0.93 7.40 -9.62
CA LEU A 105 -1.36 8.29 -10.72
C LEU A 105 -1.83 7.46 -11.92
N LEU A 106 -3.07 6.93 -11.86
CA LEU A 106 -3.64 6.16 -12.97
C LEU A 106 -3.54 6.94 -14.30
N PRO A 107 -3.18 6.26 -15.41
CA PRO A 107 -3.15 4.83 -15.65
C PRO A 107 -1.85 4.12 -15.23
N LYS A 108 -0.90 4.80 -14.60
CA LYS A 108 0.32 4.17 -14.09
C LYS A 108 0.05 3.39 -12.81
N HIS A 109 0.77 2.28 -12.64
CA HIS A 109 0.70 1.42 -11.45
C HIS A 109 -0.71 0.95 -11.11
N ARG A 110 -1.45 0.46 -12.10
CA ARG A 110 -2.67 -0.30 -11.88
C ARG A 110 -2.36 -1.59 -11.13
N GLY A 111 -3.30 -2.08 -10.36
CA GLY A 111 -3.18 -3.32 -9.61
C GLY A 111 -2.75 -3.13 -8.16
N PRO A 112 -2.51 -4.22 -7.46
CA PRO A 112 -2.15 -4.19 -6.05
C PRO A 112 -0.72 -3.69 -5.84
N SER A 113 -0.42 -3.20 -4.61
CA SER A 113 0.93 -2.70 -4.24
C SER A 113 1.40 -1.47 -5.02
N SER A 114 0.46 -0.65 -5.48
CA SER A 114 0.70 0.53 -6.30
C SER A 114 1.53 1.65 -5.62
N ILE A 115 1.78 1.56 -4.30
CA ILE A 115 2.68 2.46 -3.58
C ILE A 115 4.11 1.90 -3.56
N ASN A 116 4.27 0.57 -3.51
CA ASN A 116 5.59 -0.07 -3.48
C ASN A 116 6.35 0.17 -4.79
N TRP A 117 5.68 -0.08 -5.92
CA TRP A 117 6.34 -0.17 -7.22
C TRP A 117 6.97 1.13 -7.70
N PRO A 118 6.33 2.32 -7.62
CA PRO A 118 6.99 3.58 -7.97
C PRO A 118 8.31 3.78 -7.21
N ILE A 119 8.31 3.49 -5.89
CA ILE A 119 9.51 3.66 -5.06
C ILE A 119 10.59 2.65 -5.42
N ILE A 120 10.21 1.36 -5.62
CA ILE A 120 11.13 0.29 -6.05
C ILE A 120 11.77 0.63 -7.40
N GLN A 121 10.99 1.21 -8.32
CA GLN A 121 11.44 1.63 -9.66
C GLN A 121 12.24 2.93 -9.63
N GLY A 122 12.32 3.61 -8.49
CA GLY A 122 13.09 4.85 -8.31
C GLY A 122 12.38 6.09 -8.85
N GLU A 123 11.06 6.07 -8.98
CA GLU A 123 10.31 7.25 -9.33
C GLU A 123 10.39 8.30 -8.23
N THR A 124 10.45 9.56 -8.63
CA THR A 124 10.51 10.72 -7.71
C THR A 124 9.16 11.36 -7.46
N GLU A 125 8.12 10.82 -8.08
CA GLU A 125 6.76 11.30 -7.97
C GLU A 125 5.79 10.11 -7.96
N THR A 126 4.76 10.19 -7.13
CA THR A 126 3.61 9.30 -7.12
C THR A 126 2.36 10.10 -6.75
N GLY A 127 1.28 9.46 -6.40
CA GLY A 127 0.08 10.16 -6.00
C GLY A 127 -1.08 9.23 -5.71
N LEU A 128 -2.26 9.78 -5.83
CA LEU A 128 -3.50 9.04 -5.72
C LEU A 128 -4.49 9.43 -6.81
N THR A 129 -5.39 8.53 -7.09
CA THR A 129 -6.51 8.73 -8.02
C THR A 129 -7.81 8.32 -7.34
N ILE A 130 -8.82 9.18 -7.42
CA ILE A 130 -10.22 8.80 -7.20
C ILE A 130 -10.81 8.58 -8.59
N PHE A 131 -11.41 7.42 -8.82
CA PHE A 131 -11.92 7.04 -10.13
C PHE A 131 -13.27 6.30 -10.02
N TRP A 132 -13.96 6.15 -11.13
CA TRP A 132 -15.19 5.39 -11.27
C TRP A 132 -14.85 3.96 -11.69
N PRO A 133 -14.90 2.97 -10.79
CA PRO A 133 -14.51 1.60 -11.14
C PRO A 133 -15.44 1.03 -12.22
N ASP A 134 -14.85 0.26 -13.11
CA ASP A 134 -15.52 -0.47 -14.18
C ASP A 134 -15.18 -1.98 -14.13
N LYS A 135 -15.39 -2.70 -15.24
CA LYS A 135 -15.13 -4.15 -15.32
C LYS A 135 -13.65 -4.52 -15.32
N GLY A 136 -12.78 -3.58 -15.62
CA GLY A 136 -11.33 -3.77 -15.60
C GLY A 136 -10.75 -3.54 -14.21
N LEU A 137 -9.50 -3.94 -14.03
CA LEU A 137 -8.77 -3.63 -12.80
C LEU A 137 -8.15 -2.24 -12.94
N ASP A 138 -8.69 -1.27 -12.19
CA ASP A 138 -8.25 0.13 -12.13
C ASP A 138 -8.27 0.87 -13.49
N THR A 139 -9.18 0.47 -14.40
CA THR A 139 -9.27 1.01 -15.77
C THR A 139 -10.31 2.11 -15.95
N GLY A 140 -11.19 2.28 -14.97
CA GLY A 140 -12.31 3.21 -15.06
C GLY A 140 -11.92 4.69 -15.11
N PRO A 141 -12.84 5.58 -15.53
CA PRO A 141 -12.54 7.00 -15.70
C PRO A 141 -12.10 7.69 -14.41
N VAL A 142 -11.14 8.59 -14.53
CA VAL A 142 -10.62 9.40 -13.42
C VAL A 142 -11.61 10.50 -13.04
N LEU A 143 -11.84 10.66 -11.73
CA LEU A 143 -12.59 11.77 -11.16
C LEU A 143 -11.64 12.87 -10.65
N LEU A 144 -10.63 12.49 -9.88
CA LEU A 144 -9.69 13.39 -9.23
C LEU A 144 -8.33 12.72 -9.11
N GLN A 145 -7.25 13.49 -9.32
CA GLN A 145 -5.88 13.03 -9.02
C GLN A 145 -5.15 14.07 -8.18
N ARG A 146 -4.26 13.60 -7.33
CA ARG A 146 -3.32 14.42 -6.57
C ARG A 146 -1.95 13.79 -6.59
N THR A 147 -0.93 14.58 -6.79
CA THR A 147 0.47 14.19 -6.90
C THR A 147 1.23 14.48 -5.61
N VAL A 148 2.19 13.66 -5.27
CA VAL A 148 3.17 13.87 -4.20
C VAL A 148 4.57 13.55 -4.69
N GLU A 149 5.55 14.30 -4.22
CA GLU A 149 6.96 13.99 -4.40
C GLU A 149 7.35 12.79 -3.53
N VAL A 150 8.21 11.92 -4.08
CA VAL A 150 8.89 10.84 -3.36
C VAL A 150 10.34 11.27 -3.15
N GLY A 151 10.66 11.68 -1.95
CA GLY A 151 12.01 12.08 -1.58
C GLY A 151 13.03 10.93 -1.67
N PRO A 152 14.32 11.25 -1.79
CA PRO A 152 15.38 10.26 -2.04
C PRO A 152 15.52 9.21 -0.93
N ASP A 153 15.11 9.55 0.30
CA ASP A 153 15.24 8.68 1.47
C ASP A 153 13.88 8.28 2.08
N GLU A 154 12.78 8.66 1.42
CA GLU A 154 11.45 8.26 1.85
C GLU A 154 11.20 6.77 1.58
N THR A 155 10.57 6.13 2.56
CA THR A 155 10.14 4.74 2.47
C THR A 155 8.68 4.64 2.04
N LEU A 156 8.25 3.43 1.68
CA LEU A 156 6.82 3.14 1.51
C LEU A 156 5.99 3.64 2.71
N GLY A 157 6.51 3.41 3.93
CA GLY A 157 5.81 3.82 5.15
C GLY A 157 5.65 5.33 5.25
N SER A 158 6.73 6.11 5.06
CA SER A 158 6.65 7.58 5.14
C SER A 158 5.76 8.15 4.03
N VAL A 159 5.91 7.69 2.78
CA VAL A 159 5.06 8.17 1.66
C VAL A 159 3.59 7.86 1.93
N TYR A 160 3.29 6.67 2.45
CA TYR A 160 1.91 6.31 2.75
C TYR A 160 1.35 7.08 3.95
N PHE A 161 1.97 6.96 5.12
CA PHE A 161 1.38 7.49 6.36
C PHE A 161 1.42 9.01 6.45
N ASP A 162 2.48 9.64 5.93
CA ASP A 162 2.66 11.09 6.08
C ASP A 162 2.03 11.88 4.93
N LYS A 163 1.79 11.24 3.76
CA LYS A 163 1.31 11.94 2.55
C LYS A 163 0.03 11.31 1.99
N LEU A 164 0.07 10.07 1.48
CA LEU A 164 -1.04 9.48 0.73
C LEU A 164 -2.27 9.20 1.60
N PHE A 165 -2.06 8.81 2.85
CA PHE A 165 -3.16 8.51 3.77
C PHE A 165 -4.01 9.75 4.08
N PRO A 166 -3.48 10.85 4.62
CA PRO A 166 -4.27 12.04 4.90
C PRO A 166 -4.85 12.65 3.63
N MET A 167 -4.05 12.79 2.57
CA MET A 167 -4.49 13.32 1.29
C MET A 167 -5.60 12.47 0.65
N GLY A 168 -5.57 11.14 0.82
CA GLY A 168 -6.58 10.23 0.30
C GLY A 168 -7.94 10.37 0.98
N VAL A 169 -7.93 10.57 2.30
CA VAL A 169 -9.17 10.85 3.07
C VAL A 169 -9.81 12.16 2.59
N GLU A 170 -9.00 13.22 2.47
CA GLU A 170 -9.46 14.52 1.96
C GLU A 170 -9.96 14.43 0.51
N ALA A 171 -9.24 13.71 -0.36
CA ALA A 171 -9.61 13.55 -1.76
C ALA A 171 -10.93 12.78 -1.94
N LEU A 172 -11.17 11.74 -1.14
CA LEU A 172 -12.46 11.05 -1.15
C LEU A 172 -13.60 11.95 -0.66
N ALA A 173 -13.39 12.70 0.41
CA ALA A 173 -14.38 13.64 0.91
C ALA A 173 -14.69 14.76 -0.12
N GLU A 174 -13.67 15.25 -0.83
CA GLU A 174 -13.85 16.20 -1.95
C GLU A 174 -14.61 15.56 -3.11
N ALA A 175 -14.23 14.35 -3.53
CA ALA A 175 -14.90 13.63 -4.60
C ALA A 175 -16.39 13.40 -4.30
N VAL A 176 -16.73 13.08 -3.05
CA VAL A 176 -18.13 12.95 -2.62
C VAL A 176 -18.91 14.27 -2.79
N ARG A 177 -18.31 15.42 -2.45
CA ARG A 177 -18.92 16.74 -2.71
C ARG A 177 -19.13 16.98 -4.20
N MET A 178 -18.09 16.70 -5.03
CA MET A 178 -18.19 16.87 -6.48
C MET A 178 -19.32 16.01 -7.09
N VAL A 179 -19.49 14.78 -6.59
CA VAL A 179 -20.60 13.91 -7.01
C VAL A 179 -21.95 14.47 -6.56
N ALA A 180 -22.04 14.99 -5.33
CA ALA A 180 -23.27 15.63 -4.81
C ALA A 180 -23.71 16.80 -5.68
N ASP A 181 -22.76 17.67 -6.02
CA ASP A 181 -22.97 18.88 -6.81
C ASP A 181 -23.14 18.63 -8.32
N GLY A 182 -22.91 17.39 -8.77
CA GLY A 182 -23.00 17.03 -10.19
C GLY A 182 -21.82 17.56 -11.03
N THR A 183 -20.69 17.90 -10.39
CA THR A 183 -19.48 18.45 -11.03
C THR A 183 -18.37 17.42 -11.22
N ALA A 184 -18.57 16.18 -10.72
CA ALA A 184 -17.57 15.12 -10.80
C ALA A 184 -17.32 14.69 -12.26
N PRO A 185 -16.09 14.86 -12.81
CA PRO A 185 -15.77 14.46 -14.16
C PRO A 185 -15.65 12.95 -14.32
N LYS A 186 -15.63 12.50 -15.57
CA LYS A 186 -15.26 11.14 -15.98
C LYS A 186 -14.22 11.24 -17.08
N LEU A 187 -12.95 11.38 -16.69
CA LEU A 187 -11.83 11.52 -17.61
C LEU A 187 -11.30 10.14 -17.99
N VAL A 188 -11.42 9.79 -19.26
CA VAL A 188 -10.94 8.49 -19.78
C VAL A 188 -9.42 8.41 -19.61
N GLN A 189 -8.93 7.30 -19.09
CA GLN A 189 -7.49 7.06 -18.95
C GLN A 189 -6.82 6.87 -20.32
N ASP A 190 -5.57 7.36 -20.46
CA ASP A 190 -4.75 7.14 -21.64
C ASP A 190 -4.07 5.77 -21.58
N GLU A 191 -4.62 4.78 -22.25
CA GLU A 191 -4.12 3.41 -22.26
C GLU A 191 -2.66 3.29 -22.75
N SER A 192 -2.15 4.26 -23.52
CA SER A 192 -0.76 4.27 -23.98
C SER A 192 0.25 4.51 -22.85
N GLN A 193 -0.21 5.05 -21.71
CA GLN A 193 0.59 5.31 -20.51
C GLN A 193 0.37 4.27 -19.40
N ALA A 194 -0.49 3.28 -19.63
CA ALA A 194 -0.86 2.32 -18.62
C ALA A 194 0.30 1.37 -18.26
N THR A 195 0.53 1.21 -16.97
CA THR A 195 1.39 0.15 -16.44
C THR A 195 0.61 -0.73 -15.46
N TYR A 196 1.09 -1.95 -15.31
CA TYR A 196 0.45 -2.97 -14.51
C TYR A 196 1.50 -3.72 -13.71
N GLU A 197 1.35 -3.72 -12.39
CA GLU A 197 2.20 -4.51 -11.51
C GLU A 197 1.38 -5.43 -10.61
N GLY A 198 1.95 -6.61 -10.31
CA GLY A 198 1.35 -7.58 -9.42
C GLY A 198 1.54 -7.24 -7.93
N TRP A 199 1.16 -8.18 -7.08
CA TRP A 199 1.43 -8.08 -5.66
C TRP A 199 2.95 -8.01 -5.39
N CYS A 200 3.35 -7.09 -4.53
CA CYS A 200 4.67 -7.06 -3.92
C CYS A 200 4.59 -7.79 -2.57
N ARG A 201 4.99 -9.06 -2.54
CA ARG A 201 4.99 -9.92 -1.36
C ARG A 201 6.41 -10.18 -0.89
N SER A 202 6.55 -10.72 0.32
CA SER A 202 7.86 -11.21 0.78
C SER A 202 8.43 -12.21 -0.21
N GLY A 203 9.65 -11.92 -0.70
CA GLY A 203 10.33 -12.72 -1.72
C GLY A 203 10.10 -12.30 -3.17
N ASP A 204 9.08 -11.47 -3.48
CA ASP A 204 8.89 -10.96 -4.84
C ASP A 204 9.98 -9.93 -5.21
N VAL A 205 10.50 -9.19 -4.23
CA VAL A 205 11.62 -8.27 -4.40
C VAL A 205 12.88 -8.89 -3.81
N THR A 206 13.68 -9.51 -4.68
CA THR A 206 14.95 -10.14 -4.31
C THR A 206 16.11 -9.25 -4.74
N ILE A 207 17.04 -9.02 -3.81
CA ILE A 207 18.23 -8.21 -4.02
C ILE A 207 19.27 -9.01 -4.80
N ASP A 208 19.69 -8.45 -5.94
CA ASP A 208 20.93 -8.84 -6.60
C ASP A 208 22.03 -7.84 -6.19
N TRP A 209 22.97 -8.28 -5.38
CA TRP A 209 24.07 -7.42 -4.91
C TRP A 209 24.98 -6.90 -6.01
N ARG A 210 24.90 -7.46 -7.23
CA ARG A 210 25.59 -6.96 -8.43
C ARG A 210 24.93 -5.74 -9.05
N ASP A 211 23.72 -5.40 -8.60
CA ASP A 211 23.06 -4.16 -9.00
C ASP A 211 23.73 -2.93 -8.35
N PRO A 212 23.54 -1.73 -8.93
CA PRO A 212 23.91 -0.46 -8.30
C PRO A 212 23.24 -0.27 -6.94
N VAL A 213 23.96 0.37 -6.00
CA VAL A 213 23.44 0.61 -4.65
C VAL A 213 22.12 1.38 -4.64
N GLU A 214 21.93 2.28 -5.60
CA GLU A 214 20.70 3.04 -5.76
C GLU A 214 19.48 2.13 -6.01
N LYS A 215 19.63 1.16 -6.91
CA LYS A 215 18.57 0.20 -7.21
C LYS A 215 18.23 -0.67 -5.99
N ILE A 216 19.28 -1.19 -5.32
CA ILE A 216 19.11 -2.01 -4.11
C ILE A 216 18.44 -1.21 -3.00
N TYR A 217 18.87 0.03 -2.82
CA TYR A 217 18.28 0.93 -1.82
C TYR A 217 16.80 1.19 -2.10
N ASN A 218 16.43 1.46 -3.36
CA ASN A 218 15.05 1.65 -3.77
C ASN A 218 14.18 0.40 -3.51
N GLN A 219 14.73 -0.79 -3.74
CA GLN A 219 14.06 -2.06 -3.38
C GLN A 219 13.78 -2.14 -1.88
N VAL A 220 14.77 -1.82 -1.03
CA VAL A 220 14.60 -1.90 0.43
C VAL A 220 13.61 -0.83 0.92
N ARG A 221 13.77 0.44 0.53
CA ARG A 221 12.87 1.51 0.99
C ARG A 221 11.45 1.39 0.44
N GLY A 222 11.26 0.87 -0.78
CA GLY A 222 9.95 0.58 -1.37
C GLY A 222 9.25 -0.65 -0.77
N CYS A 223 9.98 -1.45 0.01
CA CYS A 223 9.46 -2.58 0.77
C CYS A 223 9.42 -2.34 2.29
N ASP A 224 9.75 -1.16 2.79
CA ASP A 224 9.76 -0.82 4.21
C ASP A 224 8.56 0.06 4.59
N PRO A 225 7.67 -0.33 5.49
CA PRO A 225 7.79 -1.42 6.47
C PRO A 225 7.33 -2.80 5.98
N SER A 226 6.78 -2.94 4.81
CA SER A 226 6.27 -4.23 4.30
C SER A 226 6.35 -4.25 2.76
N PRO A 227 6.66 -5.39 2.14
CA PRO A 227 6.88 -6.73 2.72
C PRO A 227 8.31 -7.01 3.19
N GLY A 228 9.29 -6.13 2.92
CA GLY A 228 10.72 -6.32 3.08
C GLY A 228 11.39 -6.82 1.81
N ALA A 229 12.59 -6.31 1.49
CA ALA A 229 13.39 -6.78 0.37
C ALA A 229 14.17 -8.03 0.76
N ALA A 230 14.09 -9.09 -0.05
CA ALA A 230 14.64 -10.39 0.26
C ALA A 230 16.13 -10.52 -0.19
N THR A 231 16.91 -11.18 0.60
CA THR A 231 18.25 -11.69 0.25
C THR A 231 18.48 -13.03 0.93
N THR A 232 19.59 -13.71 0.63
CA THR A 232 19.97 -14.95 1.31
C THR A 232 21.20 -14.77 2.18
N PHE A 233 21.25 -15.45 3.31
CA PHE A 233 22.42 -15.57 4.17
C PHE A 233 22.44 -16.98 4.78
N GLY A 234 23.56 -17.69 4.62
CA GLY A 234 23.67 -19.07 5.10
C GLY A 234 22.63 -20.03 4.50
N GLY A 235 22.15 -19.77 3.28
CA GLY A 235 21.11 -20.57 2.61
C GLY A 235 19.68 -20.23 3.02
N GLU A 236 19.46 -19.29 3.95
CA GLU A 236 18.13 -18.88 4.41
C GLU A 236 17.74 -17.50 3.86
N THR A 237 16.44 -17.31 3.60
CA THR A 237 15.94 -16.01 3.16
C THR A 237 15.79 -15.06 4.34
N ILE A 238 16.37 -13.86 4.22
CA ILE A 238 16.29 -12.77 5.20
C ILE A 238 15.69 -11.55 4.50
N LEU A 239 14.78 -10.86 5.20
CA LEU A 239 14.21 -9.61 4.71
C LEU A 239 14.94 -8.41 5.34
N LEU A 240 15.25 -7.43 4.50
CA LEU A 240 15.98 -6.22 4.88
C LEU A 240 15.03 -5.03 4.98
N PHE A 241 15.31 -4.17 5.96
CA PHE A 241 14.59 -2.93 6.26
C PHE A 241 15.55 -1.87 6.79
N ARG A 242 15.13 -0.62 6.84
CA ARG A 242 15.88 0.50 7.42
C ARG A 242 17.33 0.53 6.91
N ALA A 243 17.46 0.84 5.64
CA ALA A 243 18.77 0.92 5.00
C ALA A 243 19.21 2.36 4.73
N SER A 244 20.52 2.53 4.50
CA SER A 244 21.10 3.77 4.02
C SER A 244 22.18 3.46 2.97
N LYS A 245 22.32 4.34 1.98
CA LYS A 245 23.34 4.21 0.92
C LYS A 245 24.68 4.73 1.41
N LEU A 246 25.74 4.02 1.05
CA LEU A 246 27.13 4.43 1.24
C LEU A 246 27.84 4.48 -0.13
N PRO A 247 28.39 5.65 -0.53
CA PRO A 247 28.99 5.80 -1.85
C PRO A 247 30.31 5.05 -2.00
N VAL A 248 30.98 4.74 -0.90
CA VAL A 248 32.26 4.05 -0.87
C VAL A 248 32.27 3.01 0.26
N VAL A 249 32.75 1.81 -0.05
CA VAL A 249 32.96 0.72 0.91
C VAL A 249 34.33 0.06 0.73
N ALA A 250 34.78 -0.66 1.75
CA ALA A 250 36.13 -1.27 1.77
C ALA A 250 36.30 -2.41 0.76
N SER A 251 35.24 -3.15 0.44
CA SER A 251 35.23 -4.23 -0.55
C SER A 251 34.48 -3.84 -1.81
N LYS A 252 34.94 -4.37 -2.96
CA LYS A 252 34.22 -4.29 -4.24
C LYS A 252 33.59 -5.62 -4.66
N VAL A 253 33.54 -6.56 -3.74
CA VAL A 253 32.91 -7.87 -4.01
C VAL A 253 31.45 -7.80 -3.65
N PRO A 254 30.53 -7.81 -4.64
CA PRO A 254 29.08 -7.72 -4.37
C PRO A 254 28.62 -8.81 -3.40
N GLY A 255 27.80 -8.42 -2.42
CA GLY A 255 27.27 -9.28 -1.37
C GLY A 255 28.20 -9.48 -0.17
N GLU A 256 29.45 -8.98 -0.21
CA GLU A 256 30.38 -9.09 0.92
C GLU A 256 30.04 -8.08 2.03
N VAL A 257 30.00 -8.56 3.26
CA VAL A 257 29.90 -7.71 4.46
C VAL A 257 31.22 -6.99 4.65
N THR A 258 31.21 -5.66 4.59
CA THR A 258 32.42 -4.83 4.69
C THR A 258 32.64 -4.29 6.10
N GLU A 259 31.56 -4.07 6.84
CA GLU A 259 31.58 -3.50 8.18
C GLU A 259 30.44 -4.05 9.03
N VAL A 260 30.68 -4.15 10.33
CA VAL A 260 29.71 -4.58 11.33
C VAL A 260 29.79 -3.65 12.54
N SER A 261 28.67 -3.13 13.00
CA SER A 261 28.57 -2.24 14.17
C SER A 261 27.32 -2.54 15.00
N ASP A 262 27.13 -1.83 16.11
CA ASP A 262 25.90 -1.91 16.90
C ASP A 262 24.68 -1.34 16.17
N ASP A 263 24.88 -0.45 15.19
CA ASP A 263 23.83 0.15 14.38
C ASP A 263 23.39 -0.75 13.22
N GLY A 264 24.24 -1.70 12.80
CA GLY A 264 23.97 -2.60 11.70
C GLY A 264 25.20 -3.12 10.98
N PHE A 265 25.02 -3.58 9.77
CA PHE A 265 26.08 -4.09 8.91
C PHE A 265 26.01 -3.49 7.51
N THR A 266 27.17 -3.34 6.89
CA THR A 266 27.28 -2.83 5.52
C THR A 266 27.59 -3.97 4.56
N VAL A 267 26.84 -4.05 3.46
CA VAL A 267 27.06 -5.02 2.38
C VAL A 267 27.45 -4.27 1.11
N ALA A 268 28.51 -4.73 0.46
CA ALA A 268 28.98 -4.18 -0.81
C ALA A 268 28.01 -4.48 -1.96
N SER A 269 27.79 -3.49 -2.83
CA SER A 269 27.09 -3.60 -4.11
C SER A 269 28.07 -3.41 -5.27
N ALA A 270 27.55 -3.27 -6.51
CA ALA A 270 28.40 -3.03 -7.68
C ALA A 270 29.24 -1.74 -7.59
N ASP A 271 28.72 -0.69 -6.99
CA ASP A 271 29.29 0.67 -7.04
C ASP A 271 29.29 1.41 -5.69
N GLY A 272 28.82 0.76 -4.62
CA GLY A 272 28.74 1.33 -3.29
C GLY A 272 28.47 0.26 -2.24
N GLY A 273 27.81 0.65 -1.16
CA GLY A 273 27.36 -0.26 -0.11
C GLY A 273 26.02 0.14 0.49
N LEU A 274 25.37 -0.86 1.06
CA LEU A 274 24.11 -0.69 1.78
C LEU A 274 24.35 -0.95 3.27
N LEU A 275 24.18 0.07 4.10
CA LEU A 275 24.06 -0.11 5.55
C LEU A 275 22.66 -0.57 5.87
N VAL A 276 22.53 -1.71 6.55
CA VAL A 276 21.25 -2.32 6.95
C VAL A 276 21.09 -2.21 8.46
N GLY A 277 20.03 -1.51 8.89
CA GLY A 277 19.76 -1.25 10.31
C GLY A 277 18.71 -2.18 10.92
N ARG A 278 17.92 -2.92 10.11
CA ARG A 278 16.89 -3.85 10.61
C ARG A 278 16.72 -5.03 9.66
N VAL A 279 16.52 -6.22 10.22
CA VAL A 279 16.30 -7.46 9.46
C VAL A 279 15.10 -8.22 10.00
N GLN A 280 14.59 -9.14 9.18
CA GLN A 280 13.64 -10.16 9.62
C GLN A 280 14.16 -11.53 9.20
N PRO A 281 14.72 -12.29 10.14
CA PRO A 281 15.11 -13.69 9.92
C PRO A 281 13.91 -14.59 9.70
N PRO A 282 14.10 -15.79 9.11
CA PRO A 282 13.03 -16.76 8.91
C PRO A 282 12.31 -17.10 10.22
N GLY A 283 10.98 -17.15 10.18
CA GLY A 283 10.15 -17.52 11.34
C GLY A 283 10.19 -16.55 12.53
N SER A 284 10.84 -15.40 12.37
CA SER A 284 10.99 -14.40 13.42
C SER A 284 10.26 -13.10 13.08
N GLY A 285 10.06 -12.25 14.10
CA GLY A 285 9.70 -10.84 13.90
C GLY A 285 10.90 -10.03 13.38
N LYS A 286 10.65 -8.75 13.09
CA LYS A 286 11.70 -7.79 12.76
C LYS A 286 12.55 -7.49 13.99
N VAL A 287 13.88 -7.55 13.85
CA VAL A 287 14.86 -7.25 14.89
C VAL A 287 15.86 -6.21 14.42
N MET A 288 16.48 -5.48 15.34
CA MET A 288 17.57 -4.57 15.00
C MET A 288 18.75 -5.37 14.47
N ALA A 289 19.41 -4.86 13.43
CA ALA A 289 20.54 -5.57 12.80
C ALA A 289 21.69 -5.82 13.77
N GLY A 290 21.99 -4.87 14.69
CA GLY A 290 23.01 -5.06 15.71
C GLY A 290 22.75 -6.22 16.68
N GLU A 291 21.49 -6.51 17.01
CA GLU A 291 21.11 -7.66 17.81
C GLU A 291 21.26 -8.97 17.02
N TRP A 292 20.79 -8.96 15.78
CA TRP A 292 20.90 -10.12 14.90
C TRP A 292 22.35 -10.50 14.60
N ILE A 293 23.22 -9.52 14.32
CA ILE A 293 24.68 -9.72 14.13
C ILE A 293 25.27 -10.55 15.27
N LYS A 294 24.98 -10.19 16.51
CA LYS A 294 25.49 -10.87 17.70
C LYS A 294 24.96 -12.31 17.79
N SER A 295 23.72 -12.53 17.39
CA SER A 295 23.07 -13.85 17.47
C SER A 295 23.63 -14.87 16.47
N VAL A 296 24.06 -14.41 15.27
CA VAL A 296 24.58 -15.27 14.20
C VAL A 296 26.11 -15.20 14.06
N GLY A 297 26.79 -14.35 14.83
CA GLY A 297 28.23 -14.14 14.73
C GLY A 297 28.66 -13.56 13.39
N LEU A 298 27.87 -12.62 12.83
CA LEU A 298 28.20 -11.98 11.56
C LEU A 298 29.51 -11.19 11.67
N THR A 299 30.41 -11.39 10.73
CA THR A 299 31.70 -10.70 10.67
C THR A 299 31.97 -10.15 9.26
N PRO A 300 32.85 -9.15 9.11
CA PRO A 300 33.35 -8.75 7.81
C PRO A 300 33.90 -9.94 7.02
N GLY A 301 33.65 -9.96 5.72
CA GLY A 301 33.98 -11.07 4.81
C GLY A 301 32.87 -12.11 4.63
N ALA A 302 31.83 -12.12 5.49
CA ALA A 302 30.63 -12.93 5.27
C ALA A 302 29.90 -12.50 3.99
N ARG A 303 29.05 -13.37 3.43
CA ARG A 303 28.40 -13.10 2.13
C ARG A 303 26.88 -13.27 2.19
N PHE A 304 26.19 -12.30 1.59
CA PHE A 304 24.79 -12.33 1.25
C PHE A 304 24.60 -12.66 -0.24
N GLY A 305 23.45 -13.23 -0.60
CA GLY A 305 23.11 -13.56 -1.98
C GLY A 305 23.83 -14.81 -2.51
N ALA A 306 24.39 -15.63 -1.63
CA ALA A 306 25.05 -16.89 -1.95
C ALA A 306 24.11 -18.08 -1.74
#